data_82edeb9552f5b45c4d24640a1d987896
#
_entry.id   82edeb9552f5b45c4d24640a1d987896
#
_cell.length_a   1.000
_cell.length_b   1.000
_cell.length_c   1.000
_cell.angle_alpha   90.00
_cell.angle_beta   90.00
_cell.angle_gamma   90.00
#
_symmetry.space_group_name_H-M   'P 1'
#
loop_
_entity.id
_entity.type
_entity.pdbx_description
1 polymer ?
#
loop_
_entity_poly.entity_id
_entity_poly.type
_entity_poly.pdbx_seq_one_letter_code
_entity_poly.pdbx_strand_id
1 'polypeptide(L)'
;MAKILHVGGTKKSLPELTPFGHSVDTVQNGLIALSALSLHNYDVVVIEDELPLLSPAKLIYEINSLSGRFPIIALIRKDERRNEILTDFDNDLFGWFEPKIGTPEQLSSLIDTAYDYHQFLDELPTKLGKKLTFQGCCNIIGISKAMQENFKLLLQIQEKDVTTLLRGESGTGKNLVAKLLHTNGTRSLKPFISVNCPAIPSELLESELFGHEKGAFTGAIERKDGKFLVADGGTIFLDEIGDMSPSLQAKILRVLESGEIERVGGAETKRSEERRVGKEC
;
A
#
# COMPACT_ATOMS: atom_id res chain seq x y z
N MET A 1 -2.89 -4.44 -25.53
CA MET A 1 -3.55 -5.68 -26.03
C MET A 1 -3.20 -6.78 -25.07
N ALA A 2 -4.16 -7.24 -24.27
CA ALA A 2 -3.93 -8.23 -23.23
C ALA A 2 -4.16 -9.66 -23.73
N LYS A 3 -3.32 -10.60 -23.28
CA LYS A 3 -3.52 -12.03 -23.43
C LYS A 3 -4.13 -12.59 -22.15
N ILE A 4 -5.36 -13.07 -22.26
CA ILE A 4 -6.21 -13.44 -21.12
C ILE A 4 -6.31 -14.96 -21.03
N LEU A 5 -6.12 -15.51 -19.81
CA LEU A 5 -6.49 -16.88 -19.50
C LEU A 5 -7.85 -16.89 -18.82
N HIS A 6 -8.86 -17.40 -19.49
CA HIS A 6 -10.19 -17.62 -18.93
C HIS A 6 -10.30 -19.04 -18.38
N VAL A 7 -10.67 -19.16 -17.09
CA VAL A 7 -10.80 -20.44 -16.40
C VAL A 7 -12.26 -20.70 -16.05
N GLY A 8 -12.81 -21.76 -16.60
CA GLY A 8 -14.20 -22.19 -16.40
C GLY A 8 -14.97 -22.21 -17.71
N GLY A 9 -16.16 -22.78 -17.68
CA GLY A 9 -17.19 -22.77 -18.69
C GLY A 9 -16.78 -23.09 -20.14
N THR A 10 -17.54 -22.54 -21.06
CA THR A 10 -17.28 -22.57 -22.51
C THR A 10 -16.90 -21.15 -22.96
N LYS A 11 -16.25 -21.03 -24.17
CA LYS A 11 -15.97 -19.71 -24.77
C LYS A 11 -17.17 -18.75 -24.80
N LYS A 12 -18.39 -19.28 -24.75
CA LYS A 12 -19.64 -18.49 -24.70
C LYS A 12 -19.96 -17.90 -23.32
N SER A 13 -19.21 -18.26 -22.30
CA SER A 13 -19.44 -17.79 -20.93
C SER A 13 -18.82 -16.41 -20.64
N LEU A 14 -17.81 -16.03 -21.41
CA LEU A 14 -17.21 -14.70 -21.36
C LEU A 14 -17.79 -13.82 -22.47
N PRO A 15 -18.13 -12.53 -22.23
CA PRO A 15 -18.43 -11.60 -23.32
C PRO A 15 -17.34 -11.58 -24.37
N GLU A 16 -17.70 -11.32 -25.63
CA GLU A 16 -16.73 -11.31 -26.72
C GLU A 16 -15.77 -10.12 -26.55
N LEU A 17 -14.50 -10.41 -26.30
CA LEU A 17 -13.45 -9.41 -26.02
C LEU A 17 -12.55 -9.14 -27.25
N THR A 18 -12.68 -9.92 -28.29
CA THR A 18 -11.93 -9.77 -29.55
C THR A 18 -12.11 -8.40 -30.20
N PRO A 19 -13.33 -7.81 -30.23
CA PRO A 19 -13.53 -6.47 -30.80
C PRO A 19 -12.74 -5.37 -30.08
N PHE A 20 -12.37 -5.60 -28.80
CA PHE A 20 -11.59 -4.66 -27.99
C PHE A 20 -10.08 -4.92 -28.07
N GLY A 21 -9.64 -5.85 -28.92
CA GLY A 21 -8.24 -6.14 -29.17
C GLY A 21 -7.59 -7.12 -28.19
N HIS A 22 -8.37 -7.81 -27.34
CA HIS A 22 -7.83 -8.84 -26.43
C HIS A 22 -7.85 -10.22 -27.04
N SER A 23 -6.90 -11.07 -26.64
CA SER A 23 -6.88 -12.49 -26.99
C SER A 23 -7.25 -13.33 -25.75
N VAL A 24 -8.13 -14.32 -25.93
CA VAL A 24 -8.63 -15.14 -24.84
C VAL A 24 -8.38 -16.61 -25.11
N ASP A 25 -7.59 -17.24 -24.24
CA ASP A 25 -7.47 -18.68 -24.16
C ASP A 25 -8.39 -19.20 -23.04
N THR A 26 -9.24 -20.19 -23.33
CA THR A 26 -10.18 -20.74 -22.36
C THR A 26 -9.79 -22.16 -21.97
N VAL A 27 -9.74 -22.41 -20.65
CA VAL A 27 -9.49 -23.72 -20.06
C VAL A 27 -10.64 -24.13 -19.14
N GLN A 28 -10.91 -25.43 -19.05
CA GLN A 28 -12.13 -25.93 -18.40
C GLN A 28 -12.03 -26.05 -16.88
N ASN A 29 -10.82 -26.11 -16.32
CA ASN A 29 -10.63 -26.29 -14.87
C ASN A 29 -9.33 -25.67 -14.36
N GLY A 30 -9.22 -25.53 -13.05
CA GLY A 30 -8.08 -24.89 -12.39
C GLY A 30 -6.75 -25.63 -12.56
N LEU A 31 -6.73 -26.95 -12.70
CA LEU A 31 -5.48 -27.70 -12.87
C LEU A 31 -4.85 -27.45 -14.25
N ILE A 32 -5.69 -27.37 -15.30
CA ILE A 32 -5.22 -27.00 -16.65
C ILE A 32 -4.76 -25.55 -16.65
N ALA A 33 -5.44 -24.66 -15.90
CA ALA A 33 -5.05 -23.27 -15.76
C ALA A 33 -3.64 -23.12 -15.16
N LEU A 34 -3.32 -23.81 -14.08
CA LEU A 34 -1.99 -23.78 -13.47
C LEU A 34 -0.91 -24.27 -14.42
N SER A 35 -1.18 -25.33 -15.19
CA SER A 35 -0.27 -25.82 -16.21
C SER A 35 -0.08 -24.80 -17.36
N ALA A 36 -1.16 -24.15 -17.81
CA ALA A 36 -1.11 -23.12 -18.86
C ALA A 36 -0.30 -21.89 -18.41
N LEU A 37 -0.48 -21.43 -17.16
CA LEU A 37 0.27 -20.31 -16.58
C LEU A 37 1.76 -20.62 -16.43
N SER A 38 2.13 -21.88 -16.25
CA SER A 38 3.54 -22.30 -16.17
C SER A 38 4.22 -22.39 -17.54
N LEU A 39 3.47 -22.60 -18.62
CA LEU A 39 3.99 -22.84 -19.95
C LEU A 39 3.88 -21.63 -20.89
N HIS A 40 2.96 -20.73 -20.64
CA HIS A 40 2.64 -19.60 -21.49
C HIS A 40 2.55 -18.30 -20.68
N ASN A 41 2.90 -17.19 -21.31
CA ASN A 41 2.74 -15.86 -20.72
C ASN A 41 1.29 -15.39 -20.94
N TYR A 42 0.63 -15.03 -19.84
CA TYR A 42 -0.66 -14.36 -19.80
C TYR A 42 -0.53 -13.06 -19.02
N ASP A 43 -1.36 -12.09 -19.37
CA ASP A 43 -1.35 -10.79 -18.72
C ASP A 43 -2.41 -10.70 -17.61
N VAL A 44 -3.56 -11.37 -17.81
CA VAL A 44 -4.71 -11.33 -16.90
C VAL A 44 -5.33 -12.72 -16.80
N VAL A 45 -5.76 -13.10 -15.60
CA VAL A 45 -6.50 -14.34 -15.36
C VAL A 45 -7.94 -13.99 -14.99
N VAL A 46 -8.90 -14.59 -15.71
CA VAL A 46 -10.33 -14.43 -15.44
C VAL A 46 -10.89 -15.75 -14.97
N ILE A 47 -11.47 -15.79 -13.76
CA ILE A 47 -11.91 -17.04 -13.11
C ILE A 47 -13.41 -16.98 -12.87
N GLU A 48 -14.13 -18.05 -13.26
CA GLU A 48 -15.56 -18.19 -12.94
C GLU A 48 -15.78 -18.58 -11.47
N ASP A 49 -16.93 -18.18 -10.93
CA ASP A 49 -17.34 -18.47 -9.54
C ASP A 49 -17.62 -19.95 -9.26
N GLU A 50 -17.70 -20.79 -10.31
CA GLU A 50 -17.79 -22.25 -10.21
C GLU A 50 -16.78 -22.93 -11.14
N LEU A 51 -15.92 -23.77 -10.57
CA LEU A 51 -14.96 -24.54 -11.31
C LEU A 51 -15.04 -26.04 -10.97
N PRO A 52 -14.91 -26.92 -11.98
CA PRO A 52 -14.78 -28.34 -11.72
C PRO A 52 -13.36 -28.65 -11.18
N LEU A 53 -13.24 -29.70 -10.36
CA LEU A 53 -12.01 -30.31 -9.82
C LEU A 53 -11.25 -29.46 -8.79
N LEU A 54 -11.19 -28.15 -8.94
CA LEU A 54 -10.46 -27.26 -8.05
C LEU A 54 -11.35 -26.04 -7.75
N SER A 55 -11.61 -25.75 -6.47
CA SER A 55 -12.43 -24.57 -6.12
C SER A 55 -11.74 -23.27 -6.55
N PRO A 56 -12.51 -22.22 -6.90
CA PRO A 56 -11.95 -20.90 -7.23
C PRO A 56 -10.98 -20.39 -6.15
N ALA A 57 -11.34 -20.57 -4.90
CA ALA A 57 -10.52 -20.23 -3.73
C ALA A 57 -9.12 -20.85 -3.78
N LYS A 58 -9.08 -22.15 -3.95
CA LYS A 58 -7.81 -22.87 -3.99
C LYS A 58 -7.00 -22.50 -5.24
N LEU A 59 -7.67 -22.27 -6.37
CA LEU A 59 -7.00 -21.82 -7.59
C LEU A 59 -6.36 -20.43 -7.41
N ILE A 60 -7.07 -19.47 -6.81
CA ILE A 60 -6.55 -18.13 -6.52
C ILE A 60 -5.32 -18.23 -5.63
N TYR A 61 -5.37 -19.01 -4.55
CA TYR A 61 -4.23 -19.24 -3.66
C TYR A 61 -3.01 -19.81 -4.40
N GLU A 62 -3.22 -20.83 -5.24
CA GLU A 62 -2.14 -21.45 -6.02
C GLU A 62 -1.54 -20.47 -7.05
N ILE A 63 -2.38 -19.68 -7.76
CA ILE A 63 -1.90 -18.67 -8.71
C ILE A 63 -1.06 -17.61 -7.99
N ASN A 64 -1.51 -17.11 -6.83
CA ASN A 64 -0.77 -16.14 -6.04
C ASN A 64 0.54 -16.69 -5.47
N SER A 65 0.65 -18.02 -5.34
CA SER A 65 1.88 -18.72 -4.94
C SER A 65 2.89 -18.89 -6.08
N LEU A 66 2.46 -18.72 -7.33
CA LEU A 66 3.36 -18.76 -8.49
C LEU A 66 4.27 -17.51 -8.51
N SER A 67 5.41 -17.64 -9.13
CA SER A 67 6.36 -16.52 -9.29
C SER A 67 5.85 -15.40 -10.21
N GLY A 68 4.86 -15.68 -11.05
CA GLY A 68 4.16 -14.70 -11.90
C GLY A 68 3.04 -14.00 -11.10
N ARG A 69 2.94 -12.67 -11.26
CA ARG A 69 1.95 -11.85 -10.56
C ARG A 69 0.81 -11.53 -11.49
N PHE A 70 -0.09 -12.47 -11.61
CA PHE A 70 -1.23 -12.33 -12.50
C PHE A 70 -2.35 -11.58 -11.80
N PRO A 71 -2.83 -10.43 -12.34
CA PRO A 71 -4.08 -9.84 -11.86
C PRO A 71 -5.22 -10.81 -12.13
N ILE A 72 -5.98 -11.12 -11.07
CA ILE A 72 -7.08 -12.09 -11.12
C ILE A 72 -8.40 -11.33 -11.08
N ILE A 73 -9.27 -11.56 -12.08
CA ILE A 73 -10.64 -11.03 -12.14
C ILE A 73 -11.63 -12.18 -11.92
N ALA A 74 -12.51 -12.05 -10.92
CA ALA A 74 -13.56 -13.02 -10.69
C ALA A 74 -14.81 -12.70 -11.52
N LEU A 75 -15.37 -13.68 -12.23
CA LEU A 75 -16.70 -13.60 -12.86
C LEU A 75 -17.75 -14.17 -11.91
N ILE A 76 -18.61 -13.32 -11.40
CA ILE A 76 -19.65 -13.69 -10.43
C ILE A 76 -20.99 -13.80 -11.16
N ARG A 77 -21.55 -15.00 -11.19
CA ARG A 77 -22.83 -15.30 -11.85
C ARG A 77 -23.97 -15.53 -10.89
N LYS A 78 -23.64 -15.96 -9.65
CA LYS A 78 -24.59 -16.28 -8.61
C LYS A 78 -24.49 -15.26 -7.49
N ASP A 79 -25.56 -14.54 -7.24
CA ASP A 79 -25.63 -13.52 -6.19
C ASP A 79 -25.32 -14.09 -4.79
N GLU A 80 -25.68 -15.35 -4.55
CA GLU A 80 -25.43 -16.06 -3.28
C GLU A 80 -23.94 -16.22 -2.97
N ARG A 81 -23.07 -16.36 -3.99
CA ARG A 81 -21.62 -16.51 -3.85
C ARG A 81 -20.84 -15.20 -3.86
N ARG A 82 -21.51 -14.10 -4.20
CA ARG A 82 -20.88 -12.78 -4.24
C ARG A 82 -20.23 -12.44 -2.92
N ASN A 83 -20.97 -12.55 -1.82
CA ASN A 83 -20.48 -12.22 -0.49
C ASN A 83 -19.36 -13.18 -0.03
N GLU A 84 -19.47 -14.47 -0.34
CA GLU A 84 -18.45 -15.46 -0.02
C GLU A 84 -17.12 -15.16 -0.74
N ILE A 85 -17.16 -14.94 -2.06
CA ILE A 85 -15.97 -14.64 -2.86
C ILE A 85 -15.36 -13.29 -2.48
N LEU A 86 -16.15 -12.25 -2.27
CA LEU A 86 -15.67 -10.92 -1.92
C LEU A 86 -15.16 -10.86 -0.48
N THR A 87 -15.70 -11.62 0.47
CA THR A 87 -15.24 -11.62 1.86
C THR A 87 -13.95 -12.44 2.04
N ASP A 88 -13.87 -13.58 1.36
CA ASP A 88 -12.74 -14.50 1.51
C ASP A 88 -11.51 -14.10 0.67
N PHE A 89 -11.71 -13.34 -0.43
CA PHE A 89 -10.67 -13.05 -1.43
C PHE A 89 -10.51 -11.58 -1.78
N ASP A 90 -11.07 -10.66 -1.02
CA ASP A 90 -10.99 -9.20 -1.27
C ASP A 90 -9.56 -8.68 -1.50
N ASN A 91 -8.58 -9.32 -0.87
CA ASN A 91 -7.16 -8.96 -0.99
C ASN A 91 -6.39 -9.72 -2.09
N ASP A 92 -6.97 -10.79 -2.63
CA ASP A 92 -6.33 -11.70 -3.59
C ASP A 92 -6.82 -11.50 -5.03
N LEU A 93 -7.89 -10.72 -5.19
CA LEU A 93 -8.47 -10.38 -6.49
C LEU A 93 -8.07 -8.98 -6.92
N PHE A 94 -7.77 -8.81 -8.20
CA PHE A 94 -7.64 -7.49 -8.83
C PHE A 94 -9.01 -6.80 -8.96
N GLY A 95 -10.05 -7.57 -9.23
CA GLY A 95 -11.41 -7.09 -9.37
C GLY A 95 -12.40 -8.20 -9.62
N TRP A 96 -13.66 -7.82 -9.80
CA TRP A 96 -14.75 -8.73 -10.11
C TRP A 96 -15.70 -8.13 -11.15
N PHE A 97 -16.43 -8.98 -11.85
CA PHE A 97 -17.38 -8.61 -12.88
C PHE A 97 -18.61 -9.52 -12.85
N GLU A 98 -19.80 -8.92 -12.97
CA GLU A 98 -21.07 -9.64 -13.05
C GLU A 98 -21.60 -9.63 -14.49
N PRO A 99 -21.52 -10.75 -15.24
CA PRO A 99 -21.96 -10.79 -16.64
C PRO A 99 -23.46 -10.53 -16.86
N LYS A 100 -24.27 -10.64 -15.80
CA LYS A 100 -25.73 -10.40 -15.90
C LYS A 100 -26.10 -8.92 -15.99
N ILE A 101 -25.30 -8.05 -15.39
CA ILE A 101 -25.58 -6.61 -15.27
C ILE A 101 -24.51 -5.74 -15.92
N GLY A 102 -23.30 -6.25 -16.08
CA GLY A 102 -22.19 -5.53 -16.69
C GLY A 102 -22.18 -5.64 -18.22
N THR A 103 -21.60 -4.64 -18.88
CA THR A 103 -21.44 -4.62 -20.33
C THR A 103 -20.05 -5.12 -20.77
N PRO A 104 -19.88 -5.58 -22.02
CA PRO A 104 -18.58 -5.99 -22.52
C PRO A 104 -17.52 -4.89 -22.45
N GLU A 105 -17.92 -3.61 -22.63
CA GLU A 105 -17.04 -2.45 -22.53
C GLU A 105 -16.50 -2.26 -21.10
N GLN A 106 -17.36 -2.50 -20.10
CA GLN A 106 -16.95 -2.43 -18.69
C GLN A 106 -15.94 -3.53 -18.34
N LEU A 107 -16.17 -4.75 -18.83
CA LEU A 107 -15.21 -5.84 -18.65
C LEU A 107 -13.90 -5.55 -19.37
N SER A 108 -13.95 -5.03 -20.61
CA SER A 108 -12.75 -4.64 -21.35
C SER A 108 -11.95 -3.56 -20.60
N SER A 109 -12.62 -2.53 -20.08
CA SER A 109 -11.97 -1.47 -19.29
C SER A 109 -11.31 -2.02 -18.01
N LEU A 110 -11.94 -2.97 -17.34
CA LEU A 110 -11.36 -3.65 -16.16
C LEU A 110 -10.12 -4.47 -16.56
N ILE A 111 -10.17 -5.15 -17.70
CA ILE A 111 -9.05 -5.93 -18.25
C ILE A 111 -7.90 -5.02 -18.68
N ASP A 112 -8.17 -3.88 -19.34
CA ASP A 112 -7.15 -2.90 -19.70
C ASP A 112 -6.42 -2.39 -18.45
N THR A 113 -7.17 -2.09 -17.40
CA THR A 113 -6.61 -1.65 -16.12
C THR A 113 -5.76 -2.74 -15.46
N ALA A 114 -6.20 -3.99 -15.53
CA ALA A 114 -5.45 -5.15 -15.03
C ALA A 114 -4.17 -5.40 -15.85
N TYR A 115 -4.24 -5.22 -17.16
CA TYR A 115 -3.10 -5.31 -18.07
C TYR A 115 -2.03 -4.25 -17.76
N ASP A 116 -2.44 -2.98 -17.63
CA ASP A 116 -1.54 -1.88 -17.27
C ASP A 116 -0.87 -2.13 -15.91
N TYR A 117 -1.62 -2.69 -14.96
CA TYR A 117 -1.09 -3.09 -13.66
C TYR A 117 -0.06 -4.23 -13.78
N HIS A 118 -0.33 -5.24 -14.61
CA HIS A 118 0.61 -6.33 -14.86
C HIS A 118 1.91 -5.83 -15.48
N GLN A 119 1.83 -4.99 -16.51
CA GLN A 119 3.00 -4.36 -17.14
C GLN A 119 3.82 -3.55 -16.11
N PHE A 120 3.13 -2.82 -15.25
CA PHE A 120 3.79 -2.09 -14.16
C PHE A 120 4.54 -3.03 -13.21
N LEU A 121 3.96 -4.18 -12.85
CA LEU A 121 4.62 -5.16 -11.97
C LEU A 121 5.87 -5.77 -12.62
N ASP A 122 5.84 -6.00 -13.93
CA ASP A 122 6.97 -6.54 -14.70
C ASP A 122 8.13 -5.54 -14.83
N GLU A 123 7.84 -4.24 -14.88
CA GLU A 123 8.85 -3.17 -14.87
C GLU A 123 9.59 -3.05 -13.53
N LEU A 124 9.06 -3.64 -12.45
CA LEU A 124 9.66 -3.55 -11.14
C LEU A 124 10.82 -4.54 -10.96
N PRO A 125 11.94 -4.13 -10.33
CA PRO A 125 13.03 -5.06 -10.01
C PRO A 125 12.51 -6.28 -9.23
N THR A 126 12.95 -7.48 -9.60
CA THR A 126 12.47 -8.77 -9.07
C THR A 126 12.55 -8.89 -7.54
N LYS A 127 13.51 -8.21 -6.90
CA LYS A 127 13.62 -8.14 -5.43
C LYS A 127 12.53 -7.29 -4.78
N LEU A 128 12.06 -6.26 -5.47
CA LEU A 128 11.02 -5.34 -5.01
C LEU A 128 9.63 -5.94 -5.27
N GLY A 129 9.50 -6.60 -6.36
CA GLY A 129 8.26 -7.19 -6.77
C GLY A 129 7.69 -8.22 -5.80
N LYS A 130 8.52 -8.97 -5.03
CA LYS A 130 8.06 -9.86 -3.94
C LYS A 130 7.59 -9.11 -2.69
N LYS A 131 8.02 -7.86 -2.48
CA LYS A 131 7.61 -7.01 -1.36
C LYS A 131 6.34 -6.20 -1.64
N LEU A 132 5.97 -6.04 -2.90
CA LEU A 132 4.74 -5.35 -3.34
C LEU A 132 3.53 -6.27 -3.51
N THR A 133 3.64 -7.55 -3.16
CA THR A 133 2.43 -8.30 -2.85
C THR A 133 1.79 -7.58 -1.68
N PHE A 134 0.66 -6.95 -1.95
CA PHE A 134 -0.14 -6.13 -1.03
C PHE A 134 -0.61 -6.86 0.24
N GLN A 135 -0.11 -8.05 0.52
CA GLN A 135 -0.40 -8.91 1.67
C GLN A 135 0.37 -8.55 2.94
N GLY A 136 1.17 -7.51 2.97
CA GLY A 136 1.96 -7.12 4.15
C GLY A 136 1.56 -5.75 4.72
N CYS A 137 0.69 -5.73 5.70
CA CYS A 137 0.48 -4.65 6.68
C CYS A 137 -0.20 -3.33 6.26
N CYS A 138 -0.28 -2.95 4.99
CA CYS A 138 -0.97 -1.72 4.57
C CYS A 138 -1.54 -1.93 3.17
N ASN A 139 -2.81 -2.29 3.07
CA ASN A 139 -3.54 -2.44 1.81
C ASN A 139 -3.78 -1.09 1.14
N ILE A 140 -2.75 -0.52 0.49
CA ILE A 140 -2.94 0.64 -0.38
C ILE A 140 -3.29 0.10 -1.77
N ILE A 141 -4.55 0.24 -2.15
CA ILE A 141 -5.03 -0.17 -3.47
C ILE A 141 -5.05 1.06 -4.36
N GLY A 142 -4.38 1.00 -5.50
CA GLY A 142 -4.37 2.08 -6.46
C GLY A 142 -3.86 1.62 -7.82
N ILE A 143 -4.72 1.67 -8.83
CA ILE A 143 -4.46 1.20 -10.20
C ILE A 143 -4.35 2.35 -11.20
N SER A 144 -4.67 3.60 -10.78
CA SER A 144 -4.52 4.75 -11.66
C SER A 144 -3.04 5.03 -11.96
N LYS A 145 -2.76 5.58 -13.13
CA LYS A 145 -1.39 5.95 -13.54
C LYS A 145 -0.69 6.84 -12.51
N ALA A 146 -1.42 7.79 -11.92
CA ALA A 146 -0.90 8.64 -10.85
C ALA A 146 -0.49 7.85 -9.60
N MET A 147 -1.27 6.81 -9.21
CA MET A 147 -0.89 5.94 -8.09
C MET A 147 0.31 5.06 -8.43
N GLN A 148 0.41 4.55 -9.64
CA GLN A 148 1.59 3.78 -10.09
C GLN A 148 2.87 4.63 -10.03
N GLU A 149 2.82 5.90 -10.45
CA GLU A 149 3.94 6.85 -10.34
C GLU A 149 4.33 7.08 -8.86
N ASN A 150 3.34 7.26 -7.97
CA ASN A 150 3.58 7.35 -6.53
C ASN A 150 4.22 6.06 -5.97
N PHE A 151 3.76 4.89 -6.37
CA PHE A 151 4.37 3.63 -5.96
C PHE A 151 5.83 3.51 -6.43
N LYS A 152 6.15 3.87 -7.69
CA LYS A 152 7.53 3.90 -8.19
C LYS A 152 8.41 4.81 -7.30
N LEU A 153 7.91 5.97 -6.92
CA LEU A 153 8.63 6.88 -6.03
C LEU A 153 8.81 6.30 -4.62
N LEU A 154 7.76 5.74 -4.03
CA LEU A 154 7.81 5.10 -2.71
C LEU A 154 8.85 3.98 -2.66
N LEU A 155 8.93 3.17 -3.72
CA LEU A 155 9.93 2.11 -3.85
C LEU A 155 11.37 2.63 -3.90
N GLN A 156 11.59 3.77 -4.56
CA GLN A 156 12.92 4.38 -4.63
C GLN A 156 13.40 4.94 -3.30
N ILE A 157 12.49 5.38 -2.43
CA ILE A 157 12.81 6.04 -1.16
C ILE A 157 12.72 5.12 0.05
N GLN A 158 12.01 3.98 -0.03
CA GLN A 158 11.81 3.09 1.13
C GLN A 158 13.12 2.55 1.73
N GLU A 159 14.13 2.28 0.88
CA GLU A 159 15.44 1.78 1.31
C GLU A 159 16.44 2.90 1.65
N LYS A 160 16.04 4.17 1.45
CA LYS A 160 16.88 5.34 1.70
C LYS A 160 16.50 5.99 3.02
N ASP A 161 17.51 6.51 3.70
CA ASP A 161 17.32 7.29 4.92
C ASP A 161 17.10 8.77 4.58
N VAL A 162 15.91 9.10 4.11
CA VAL A 162 15.55 10.45 3.67
C VAL A 162 14.31 10.95 4.39
N THR A 163 14.31 12.24 4.72
CA THR A 163 13.11 12.93 5.19
C THR A 163 12.09 13.00 4.06
N THR A 164 10.85 12.62 4.35
CA THR A 164 9.78 12.51 3.34
C THR A 164 8.60 13.38 3.74
N LEU A 165 8.12 14.24 2.83
CA LEU A 165 6.90 15.01 3.00
C LEU A 165 5.77 14.40 2.15
N LEU A 166 4.68 14.00 2.80
CA LEU A 166 3.47 13.46 2.15
C LEU A 166 2.43 14.56 2.01
N ARG A 167 2.08 14.93 0.78
CA ARG A 167 1.05 15.92 0.46
C ARG A 167 -0.19 15.28 -0.13
N GLY A 168 -1.35 15.82 0.19
CA GLY A 168 -2.65 15.39 -0.35
C GLY A 168 -3.80 15.77 0.58
N GLU A 169 -5.01 15.73 0.06
CA GLU A 169 -6.24 16.02 0.81
C GLU A 169 -6.45 15.11 2.03
N SER A 170 -7.31 15.52 2.95
CA SER A 170 -7.69 14.67 4.09
C SER A 170 -8.32 13.36 3.58
N GLY A 171 -8.05 12.23 4.23
CA GLY A 171 -8.60 10.93 3.84
C GLY A 171 -7.89 10.21 2.69
N THR A 172 -6.88 10.79 2.03
CA THR A 172 -6.15 10.17 0.89
C THR A 172 -5.19 9.04 1.29
N GLY A 173 -5.16 8.62 2.56
CA GLY A 173 -4.35 7.50 3.02
C GLY A 173 -2.89 7.81 3.34
N LYS A 174 -2.53 9.09 3.57
CA LYS A 174 -1.15 9.50 3.92
C LYS A 174 -0.56 8.71 5.10
N ASN A 175 -1.37 8.38 6.10
CA ASN A 175 -0.97 7.57 7.27
C ASN A 175 -0.60 6.13 6.87
N LEU A 176 -1.32 5.56 5.89
CA LEU A 176 -1.00 4.24 5.35
C LEU A 176 0.32 4.26 4.59
N VAL A 177 0.58 5.32 3.81
CA VAL A 177 1.84 5.51 3.08
C VAL A 177 3.02 5.63 4.05
N ALA A 178 2.89 6.42 5.13
CA ALA A 178 3.93 6.56 6.15
C ALA A 178 4.26 5.21 6.81
N LYS A 179 3.22 4.44 7.14
CA LYS A 179 3.38 3.10 7.72
C LYS A 179 4.01 2.12 6.73
N LEU A 180 3.64 2.18 5.45
CA LEU A 180 4.23 1.36 4.39
C LEU A 180 5.74 1.65 4.22
N LEU A 181 6.14 2.93 4.21
CA LEU A 181 7.55 3.33 4.14
C LEU A 181 8.37 2.81 5.33
N HIS A 182 7.76 2.74 6.52
CA HIS A 182 8.41 2.17 7.69
C HIS A 182 8.52 0.65 7.59
N THR A 183 7.40 -0.06 7.35
CA THR A 183 7.34 -1.53 7.38
C THR A 183 8.17 -2.18 6.27
N ASN A 184 8.31 -1.53 5.12
CA ASN A 184 9.12 -2.02 4.00
C ASN A 184 10.54 -1.43 3.96
N GLY A 185 10.83 -0.47 4.84
CA GLY A 185 12.14 0.19 4.90
C GLY A 185 13.18 -0.58 5.72
N THR A 186 14.40 -0.04 5.74
CA THR A 186 15.54 -0.59 6.51
C THR A 186 15.31 -0.58 8.03
N ARG A 187 14.36 0.23 8.50
CA ARG A 187 14.03 0.42 9.93
C ARG A 187 12.74 -0.30 10.36
N SER A 188 12.28 -1.29 9.60
CA SER A 188 11.00 -1.99 9.84
C SER A 188 10.88 -2.70 11.20
N LEU A 189 12.00 -3.07 11.82
CA LEU A 189 12.05 -3.69 13.15
C LEU A 189 12.28 -2.67 14.29
N LYS A 190 12.36 -1.39 13.96
CA LYS A 190 12.58 -0.29 14.90
C LYS A 190 11.25 0.40 15.26
N PRO A 191 11.23 1.29 16.27
CA PRO A 191 10.00 1.99 16.63
C PRO A 191 9.39 2.81 15.48
N PHE A 192 8.07 2.76 15.35
CA PHE A 192 7.28 3.68 14.53
C PHE A 192 6.43 4.55 15.46
N ILE A 193 6.78 5.82 15.57
CA ILE A 193 6.11 6.79 16.43
C ILE A 193 5.26 7.72 15.56
N SER A 194 3.95 7.67 15.72
CA SER A 194 3.01 8.57 15.05
C SER A 194 2.51 9.63 16.03
N VAL A 195 2.59 10.88 15.63
CA VAL A 195 2.12 12.04 16.43
C VAL A 195 1.09 12.80 15.59
N ASN A 196 -0.14 12.84 16.09
CA ASN A 196 -1.18 13.71 15.54
C ASN A 196 -1.08 15.08 16.22
N CYS A 197 -0.50 16.05 15.51
CA CYS A 197 -0.15 17.35 16.09
C CYS A 197 -1.39 18.17 16.53
N PRO A 198 -2.48 18.25 15.76
CA PRO A 198 -3.70 18.92 16.18
C PRO A 198 -4.39 18.32 17.41
N ALA A 199 -4.15 17.02 17.68
CA ALA A 199 -4.77 16.35 18.83
C ALA A 199 -4.12 16.73 20.19
N ILE A 200 -2.94 17.38 20.16
CA ILE A 200 -2.20 17.78 21.36
C ILE A 200 -2.32 19.30 21.51
N PRO A 201 -2.68 19.81 22.69
CA PRO A 201 -2.68 21.24 22.93
C PRO A 201 -1.33 21.88 22.58
N SER A 202 -1.35 23.02 21.88
CA SER A 202 -0.14 23.67 21.33
C SER A 202 0.93 23.94 22.40
N GLU A 203 0.52 24.24 23.64
CA GLU A 203 1.40 24.46 24.79
C GLU A 203 2.15 23.23 25.27
N LEU A 204 1.56 22.04 25.03
CA LEU A 204 2.13 20.75 25.42
C LEU A 204 2.86 20.05 24.25
N LEU A 205 2.55 20.42 23.02
CA LEU A 205 3.08 19.75 21.82
C LEU A 205 4.61 19.81 21.78
N GLU A 206 5.21 20.93 22.12
CA GLU A 206 6.66 21.08 22.18
C GLU A 206 7.28 20.12 23.20
N SER A 207 6.70 20.06 24.41
CA SER A 207 7.13 19.16 25.48
C SER A 207 6.93 17.67 25.11
N GLU A 208 5.86 17.32 24.41
CA GLU A 208 5.64 15.95 23.92
C GLU A 208 6.65 15.56 22.84
N LEU A 209 6.98 16.45 21.92
CA LEU A 209 7.92 16.18 20.82
C LEU A 209 9.37 16.10 21.31
N PHE A 210 9.84 17.09 22.07
CA PHE A 210 11.25 17.23 22.46
C PHE A 210 11.56 16.74 23.86
N GLY A 211 10.53 16.57 24.71
CA GLY A 211 10.68 16.28 26.12
C GLY A 211 10.92 17.56 26.96
N HIS A 212 11.02 17.41 28.26
CA HIS A 212 11.28 18.50 29.17
C HIS A 212 12.17 18.08 30.34
N GLU A 213 12.89 19.04 30.90
CA GLU A 213 13.58 18.89 32.17
C GLU A 213 12.62 19.18 33.32
N LYS A 214 12.93 18.65 34.51
CA LYS A 214 12.17 18.96 35.74
C LYS A 214 12.16 20.45 36.00
N GLY A 215 10.97 21.02 36.21
CA GLY A 215 10.79 22.44 36.47
C GLY A 215 10.73 23.35 35.24
N ALA A 216 10.71 22.81 34.03
CA ALA A 216 10.67 23.58 32.79
C ALA A 216 9.40 24.44 32.64
N PHE A 217 8.28 23.99 33.22
CA PHE A 217 7.01 24.72 33.28
C PHE A 217 6.20 24.28 34.50
N THR A 218 5.10 25.01 34.81
CA THR A 218 4.17 24.66 35.88
C THR A 218 3.52 23.30 35.59
N GLY A 219 3.90 22.27 36.37
CA GLY A 219 3.46 20.88 36.14
C GLY A 219 4.55 19.92 35.66
N ALA A 220 5.74 20.40 35.34
CA ALA A 220 6.90 19.55 35.00
C ALA A 220 7.56 18.98 36.28
N ILE A 221 6.88 18.02 36.93
CA ILE A 221 7.30 17.44 38.22
C ILE A 221 8.54 16.57 38.04
N GLU A 222 8.63 15.86 36.93
CA GLU A 222 9.72 14.95 36.56
C GLU A 222 10.25 15.27 35.17
N ARG A 223 11.45 14.80 34.86
CA ARG A 223 12.01 14.83 33.51
C ARG A 223 11.30 13.82 32.65
N LYS A 224 10.98 14.19 31.38
CA LYS A 224 10.33 13.33 30.38
C LYS A 224 11.09 13.38 29.07
N ASP A 225 11.31 12.19 28.46
CA ASP A 225 11.86 12.07 27.11
C ASP A 225 10.78 12.35 26.06
N GLY A 226 11.14 13.08 25.00
CA GLY A 226 10.24 13.44 23.92
C GLY A 226 10.11 12.34 22.87
N LYS A 227 9.07 12.47 22.00
CA LYS A 227 8.78 11.50 20.93
C LYS A 227 9.95 11.34 19.96
N PHE A 228 10.74 12.37 19.69
CA PHE A 228 11.94 12.26 18.86
C PHE A 228 12.96 11.29 19.48
N LEU A 229 13.23 11.37 20.77
CA LEU A 229 14.13 10.43 21.44
C LEU A 229 13.56 9.01 21.52
N VAL A 230 12.25 8.88 21.70
CA VAL A 230 11.59 7.55 21.68
C VAL A 230 11.62 6.92 20.30
N ALA A 231 11.66 7.73 19.24
CA ALA A 231 11.74 7.28 17.85
C ALA A 231 13.17 7.01 17.38
N ASP A 232 14.19 7.21 18.23
CA ASP A 232 15.58 7.12 17.86
C ASP A 232 15.94 5.78 17.18
N GLY A 233 16.65 5.86 16.05
CA GLY A 233 16.94 4.73 15.17
C GLY A 233 15.72 4.15 14.42
N GLY A 234 14.50 4.64 14.69
CA GLY A 234 13.25 4.23 14.09
C GLY A 234 12.69 5.21 13.06
N THR A 235 11.38 5.43 13.10
CA THR A 235 10.67 6.38 12.23
C THR A 235 9.71 7.21 13.06
N ILE A 236 9.77 8.52 12.92
CA ILE A 236 8.75 9.44 13.44
C ILE A 236 7.87 9.95 12.30
N PHE A 237 6.57 9.86 12.47
CA PHE A 237 5.56 10.38 11.55
C PHE A 237 4.80 11.51 12.24
N LEU A 238 4.91 12.71 11.67
CA LEU A 238 4.24 13.92 12.16
C LEU A 238 3.05 14.22 11.26
N ASP A 239 1.84 14.10 11.80
CA ASP A 239 0.61 14.37 11.08
C ASP A 239 0.22 15.83 11.21
N GLU A 240 -0.15 16.47 10.09
CA GLU A 240 -0.61 17.86 10.00
C GLU A 240 0.40 18.88 10.57
N ILE A 241 1.64 18.80 10.09
CA ILE A 241 2.73 19.69 10.51
C ILE A 241 2.47 21.18 10.20
N GLY A 242 1.60 21.47 9.22
CA GLY A 242 1.21 22.82 8.86
C GLY A 242 0.45 23.56 9.97
N ASP A 243 -0.22 22.83 10.86
CA ASP A 243 -1.00 23.41 11.97
C ASP A 243 -0.15 23.78 13.17
N MET A 244 1.14 23.46 13.15
CA MET A 244 2.07 23.83 14.24
C MET A 244 2.42 25.31 14.18
N SER A 245 2.75 25.88 15.37
CA SER A 245 3.28 27.23 15.43
C SER A 245 4.59 27.38 14.67
N PRO A 246 4.87 28.56 14.04
CA PRO A 246 6.12 28.78 13.29
C PRO A 246 7.38 28.55 14.14
N SER A 247 7.34 28.83 15.44
CA SER A 247 8.45 28.59 16.35
C SER A 247 8.73 27.09 16.51
N LEU A 248 7.70 26.25 16.57
CA LEU A 248 7.83 24.81 16.68
C LEU A 248 8.31 24.20 15.36
N GLN A 249 7.80 24.68 14.22
CA GLN A 249 8.30 24.29 12.89
C GLN A 249 9.79 24.58 12.73
N ALA A 250 10.28 25.75 13.20
CA ALA A 250 11.69 26.11 13.18
C ALA A 250 12.54 25.16 14.05
N LYS A 251 12.05 24.72 15.21
CA LYS A 251 12.73 23.71 16.05
C LYS A 251 12.79 22.35 15.34
N ILE A 252 11.70 21.92 14.72
CA ILE A 252 11.69 20.68 13.93
C ILE A 252 12.70 20.77 12.78
N LEU A 253 12.78 21.91 12.09
CA LEU A 253 13.75 22.11 11.01
C LEU A 253 15.19 21.91 11.50
N ARG A 254 15.55 22.43 12.68
CA ARG A 254 16.87 22.18 13.29
C ARG A 254 17.13 20.67 13.49
N VAL A 255 16.15 19.96 14.04
CA VAL A 255 16.27 18.50 14.22
C VAL A 255 16.42 17.80 12.87
N LEU A 256 15.73 18.28 11.80
CA LEU A 256 15.85 17.73 10.45
C LEU A 256 17.23 17.93 9.86
N GLU A 257 17.90 19.05 10.13
CA GLU A 257 19.18 19.43 9.54
C GLU A 257 20.36 18.85 10.35
N SER A 258 20.35 19.00 11.67
CA SER A 258 21.50 18.63 12.52
C SER A 258 21.35 17.29 13.26
N GLY A 259 20.11 16.78 13.38
CA GLY A 259 19.80 15.65 14.27
C GLY A 259 19.82 16.03 15.77
N GLU A 260 19.95 17.30 16.11
CA GLU A 260 20.11 17.77 17.48
C GLU A 260 18.75 18.04 18.12
N ILE A 261 18.55 17.49 19.30
CA ILE A 261 17.33 17.63 20.10
C ILE A 261 17.68 18.29 21.42
N GLU A 262 17.01 19.41 21.72
CA GLU A 262 17.08 20.11 22.99
C GLU A 262 15.74 19.97 23.74
N ARG A 263 15.78 19.53 24.99
CA ARG A 263 14.58 19.50 25.86
C ARG A 263 14.12 20.88 26.23
N VAL A 264 12.82 21.03 26.47
CA VAL A 264 12.26 22.26 27.01
C VAL A 264 12.87 22.51 28.43
N GLY A 265 13.45 23.71 28.63
CA GLY A 265 14.13 24.07 29.87
C GLY A 265 15.50 23.43 30.06
N GLY A 266 16.03 22.69 29.09
CA GLY A 266 17.35 22.09 29.13
C GLY A 266 18.35 22.84 28.25
N ALA A 267 19.65 22.74 28.59
CA ALA A 267 20.77 23.21 27.75
C ALA A 267 21.56 22.06 27.15
N GLU A 268 21.20 20.82 27.47
CA GLU A 268 21.90 19.63 26.96
C GLU A 268 21.32 19.21 25.61
N THR A 269 22.16 19.18 24.60
CA THR A 269 21.81 18.72 23.24
C THR A 269 22.02 17.23 23.13
N LYS A 270 21.02 16.50 22.66
CA LYS A 270 21.12 15.08 22.29
C LYS A 270 21.03 14.92 20.79
N ARG A 271 21.72 13.93 20.26
CA ARG A 271 21.64 13.58 18.83
C ARG A 271 20.72 12.40 18.61
N SER A 272 19.89 12.45 17.58
CA SER A 272 18.97 11.41 17.20
C SER A 272 19.08 11.10 15.70
N GLU A 273 18.93 9.82 15.34
CA GLU A 273 19.12 9.30 13.97
C GLU A 273 17.84 8.64 13.42
N GLU A 274 16.67 9.15 13.76
CA GLU A 274 15.40 8.62 13.26
C GLU A 274 15.13 9.03 11.79
N ARG A 275 14.40 8.18 11.04
CA ARG A 275 13.77 8.55 9.77
C ARG A 275 12.51 9.37 10.02
N ARG A 276 12.35 10.45 9.27
CA ARG A 276 11.28 11.43 9.49
C ARG A 276 10.31 11.44 8.32
N VAL A 277 9.04 11.34 8.63
CA VAL A 277 7.95 11.45 7.66
C VAL A 277 7.00 12.54 8.16
N GLY A 278 6.86 13.59 7.39
CA GLY A 278 5.92 14.69 7.66
C GLY A 278 4.74 14.65 6.72
N LYS A 279 3.60 15.17 7.16
CA LYS A 279 2.37 15.29 6.38
C LYS A 279 1.87 16.72 6.43
N GLU A 280 1.50 17.23 5.27
CA GLU A 280 0.85 18.54 5.09
C GLU A 280 -0.45 18.34 4.29
N CYS A 281 -1.51 19.04 4.65
CA CYS A 281 -2.77 19.09 3.90
C CYS A 281 -2.79 20.24 2.89
#